data_f9de0e2f7cdddf070b82a9b4bd44942f
#
_entry.id   f9de0e2f7cdddf070b82a9b4bd44942f
#
_cell.length_a   1.000
_cell.length_b   1.000
_cell.length_c   1.000
_cell.angle_alpha   90.00
_cell.angle_beta   90.00
_cell.angle_gamma   90.00
#
_symmetry.space_group_name_H-M   'P 1'
#
loop_
_entity.id
_entity.type
_entity.pdbx_description
1 polymer ?
#
loop_
_entity_poly.entity_id
_entity_poly.type
_entity_poly.pdbx_seq_one_letter_code
_entity_poly.pdbx_strand_id
1 'polypeptide(L)'
;MSDSTLAYAVRTATRQGVTRDLPHGPEDLQWVANSATLIYGDQDAVLVDTYTSIEQNAELVQWVRSFGKRLTYIYITHGHGDHFFGIGQLQEAFPEAKAVASHGTVAVAHIQGGPRYREEFWEKLFPGQIPEIAYPEPLGAGFFELEGHRLEVIEAGFTDTADTTSLWVPDLRLIVAGDVVYNDTHLYTAETTTETREHWAQAAEQFAALRPAAVIAGHKKPDAVDDPVILEQTAGYLRDFNKAVAETATAEELYDRMLALYPRRANPGALWGGSKTAKPAHS
;
A
#
# COMPACT_ATOMS: atom_id res chain seq x y z
N MET A 1 -10.54 9.14 -33.59
CA MET A 1 -10.33 8.49 -32.31
C MET A 1 -10.91 9.43 -31.29
N SER A 2 -11.89 9.03 -30.50
CA SER A 2 -12.44 9.86 -29.43
C SER A 2 -11.33 10.02 -28.39
N ASP A 3 -10.90 11.26 -28.10
CA ASP A 3 -10.03 11.51 -26.96
C ASP A 3 -10.87 11.26 -25.70
N SER A 4 -10.90 10.01 -25.23
CA SER A 4 -11.48 9.72 -23.92
C SER A 4 -10.70 10.51 -22.86
N THR A 5 -11.40 11.07 -21.90
CA THR A 5 -10.75 11.82 -20.82
C THR A 5 -10.63 10.92 -19.60
N LEU A 6 -9.41 10.63 -19.18
CA LEU A 6 -9.20 9.89 -17.92
C LEU A 6 -9.56 10.72 -16.70
N ALA A 7 -10.11 10.03 -15.71
CA ALA A 7 -10.30 10.54 -14.37
C ALA A 7 -9.92 9.47 -13.34
N TYR A 8 -9.82 9.86 -12.08
CA TYR A 8 -9.59 8.91 -10.99
C TYR A 8 -10.41 9.26 -9.76
N ALA A 9 -10.61 8.26 -8.93
CA ALA A 9 -11.23 8.39 -7.61
C ALA A 9 -10.48 7.50 -6.62
N VAL A 10 -10.41 7.94 -5.37
CA VAL A 10 -9.73 7.22 -4.29
C VAL A 10 -10.75 6.85 -3.24
N ARG A 11 -10.74 5.59 -2.81
CA ARG A 11 -11.48 5.13 -1.64
C ARG A 11 -10.49 4.74 -0.55
N THR A 12 -10.68 5.26 0.64
CA THR A 12 -9.91 4.87 1.82
C THR A 12 -10.82 4.08 2.76
N ALA A 13 -10.38 2.90 3.16
CA ALA A 13 -11.10 2.05 4.10
C ALA A 13 -10.33 1.96 5.41
N THR A 14 -11.01 2.22 6.52
CA THR A 14 -10.47 2.05 7.88
C THR A 14 -11.01 0.76 8.48
N ARG A 15 -10.23 0.17 9.38
CA ARG A 15 -10.64 -1.00 10.12
C ARG A 15 -10.11 -0.94 11.55
N GLN A 16 -10.91 -1.43 12.50
CA GLN A 16 -10.41 -1.70 13.84
C GLN A 16 -9.40 -2.84 13.78
N GLY A 17 -8.17 -2.57 14.22
CA GLY A 17 -7.12 -3.58 14.35
C GLY A 17 -7.22 -4.32 15.67
N VAL A 18 -6.45 -5.38 15.76
CA VAL A 18 -6.19 -6.08 17.02
C VAL A 18 -5.17 -5.28 17.83
N THR A 19 -5.34 -5.25 19.15
CA THR A 19 -4.35 -4.66 20.08
C THR A 19 -2.98 -5.29 19.83
N ARG A 20 -1.95 -4.48 19.66
CA ARG A 20 -0.59 -4.94 19.34
C ARG A 20 0.40 -4.71 20.45
N ASP A 21 0.09 -5.05 21.69
CA ASP A 21 1.02 -4.95 22.82
C ASP A 21 1.89 -3.67 22.80
N LEU A 22 1.26 -2.54 22.50
CA LEU A 22 1.97 -1.26 22.48
C LEU A 22 2.54 -0.96 23.86
N PRO A 23 3.76 -0.40 23.95
CA PRO A 23 4.32 -0.02 25.24
C PRO A 23 3.46 1.06 25.91
N HIS A 24 2.86 1.93 25.15
CA HIS A 24 1.85 2.92 25.55
C HIS A 24 1.15 3.47 24.29
N GLY A 25 0.05 4.17 24.46
CA GLY A 25 -0.74 4.76 23.38
C GLY A 25 -2.21 4.40 23.46
N PRO A 26 -3.01 4.71 22.44
CA PRO A 26 -4.43 4.40 22.43
C PRO A 26 -4.66 2.88 22.39
N GLU A 27 -5.60 2.41 23.21
CA GLU A 27 -5.97 0.98 23.29
C GLU A 27 -6.73 0.52 22.03
N ASP A 28 -7.48 1.41 21.38
CA ASP A 28 -8.24 1.16 20.17
C ASP A 28 -7.38 1.41 18.92
N LEU A 29 -6.47 0.51 18.66
CA LEU A 29 -5.72 0.56 17.42
C LEU A 29 -6.65 0.28 16.22
N GLN A 30 -6.81 1.28 15.39
CA GLN A 30 -7.30 1.05 14.04
C GLN A 30 -6.15 0.56 13.18
N TRP A 31 -6.39 -0.52 12.43
CA TRP A 31 -5.51 -0.87 11.33
C TRP A 31 -5.41 0.35 10.42
N VAL A 32 -4.22 0.59 9.93
CA VAL A 32 -4.01 1.73 9.06
C VAL A 32 -4.98 1.71 7.88
N ALA A 33 -5.52 2.87 7.56
CA ALA A 33 -6.44 3.02 6.45
C ALA A 33 -5.74 2.72 5.12
N ASN A 34 -6.19 1.67 4.44
CA ASN A 34 -5.75 1.35 3.08
C ASN A 34 -6.51 2.19 2.07
N SER A 35 -5.85 2.56 0.98
CA SER A 35 -6.48 3.19 -0.17
C SER A 35 -6.51 2.26 -1.38
N ALA A 36 -7.62 2.29 -2.12
CA ALA A 36 -7.74 1.73 -3.46
C ALA A 36 -8.07 2.85 -4.42
N THR A 37 -7.48 2.83 -5.61
CA THR A 37 -7.66 3.89 -6.61
C THR A 37 -8.33 3.32 -7.86
N LEU A 38 -9.45 3.91 -8.27
CA LEU A 38 -10.09 3.62 -9.55
C LEU A 38 -9.69 4.68 -10.57
N ILE A 39 -9.05 4.26 -11.66
CA ILE A 39 -8.73 5.08 -12.82
C ILE A 39 -9.73 4.70 -13.91
N TYR A 40 -10.41 5.66 -14.51
CA TYR A 40 -11.48 5.36 -15.46
C TYR A 40 -11.55 6.35 -16.61
N GLY A 41 -11.96 5.84 -17.76
CA GLY A 41 -12.28 6.61 -18.96
C GLY A 41 -13.79 6.69 -19.19
N ASP A 42 -14.19 6.75 -20.46
CA ASP A 42 -15.59 6.85 -20.83
C ASP A 42 -16.38 5.55 -20.57
N GLN A 43 -15.78 4.39 -20.79
CA GLN A 43 -16.42 3.07 -20.68
C GLN A 43 -15.72 2.13 -19.70
N ASP A 44 -14.39 2.16 -19.64
CA ASP A 44 -13.56 1.20 -18.96
C ASP A 44 -12.92 1.80 -17.69
N ALA A 45 -12.50 0.90 -16.79
CA ALA A 45 -11.80 1.28 -15.57
C ALA A 45 -10.70 0.26 -15.21
N VAL A 46 -9.72 0.74 -14.45
CA VAL A 46 -8.68 -0.03 -13.78
C VAL A 46 -8.76 0.26 -12.30
N LEU A 47 -8.81 -0.78 -11.47
CA LEU A 47 -8.66 -0.67 -10.02
C LEU A 47 -7.21 -0.94 -9.63
N VAL A 48 -6.64 -0.10 -8.78
CA VAL A 48 -5.31 -0.31 -8.19
C VAL A 48 -5.48 -0.63 -6.72
N ASP A 49 -4.98 -1.79 -6.33
CA ASP A 49 -5.06 -2.42 -5.02
C ASP A 49 -6.48 -2.77 -4.54
N THR A 50 -6.55 -3.61 -3.52
CA THR A 50 -7.76 -4.08 -2.86
C THR A 50 -7.61 -3.92 -1.34
N TYR A 51 -8.39 -4.65 -0.54
CA TYR A 51 -8.36 -4.56 0.92
C TYR A 51 -8.15 -5.93 1.59
N THR A 52 -7.95 -5.91 2.91
CA THR A 52 -7.66 -7.10 3.71
C THR A 52 -8.87 -8.01 3.88
N SER A 53 -10.05 -7.43 4.20
CA SER A 53 -11.15 -8.22 4.73
C SER A 53 -12.30 -8.42 3.75
N ILE A 54 -13.06 -9.50 3.98
CA ILE A 54 -14.29 -9.83 3.24
C ILE A 54 -15.23 -8.62 3.19
N GLU A 55 -15.47 -7.96 4.32
CA GLU A 55 -16.39 -6.84 4.42
C GLU A 55 -15.89 -5.61 3.64
N GLN A 56 -14.63 -5.23 3.83
CA GLN A 56 -14.04 -4.10 3.10
C GLN A 56 -14.07 -4.32 1.59
N ASN A 57 -13.78 -5.54 1.13
CA ASN A 57 -13.81 -5.86 -0.29
C ASN A 57 -15.24 -5.93 -0.86
N ALA A 58 -16.22 -6.35 -0.07
CA ALA A 58 -17.64 -6.25 -0.48
C ALA A 58 -18.06 -4.79 -0.69
N GLU A 59 -17.64 -3.89 0.19
CA GLU A 59 -17.87 -2.45 0.02
C GLU A 59 -17.11 -1.88 -1.19
N LEU A 60 -15.86 -2.34 -1.42
CA LEU A 60 -15.07 -1.94 -2.58
C LEU A 60 -15.76 -2.34 -3.89
N VAL A 61 -16.32 -3.55 -3.97
CA VAL A 61 -17.14 -4.00 -5.11
C VAL A 61 -18.29 -3.04 -5.37
N GLN A 62 -19.04 -2.65 -4.33
CA GLN A 62 -20.16 -1.72 -4.49
C GLN A 62 -19.70 -0.32 -4.95
N TRP A 63 -18.57 0.15 -4.41
CA TRP A 63 -17.99 1.42 -4.80
C TRP A 63 -17.56 1.41 -6.27
N VAL A 64 -16.85 0.38 -6.73
CA VAL A 64 -16.46 0.25 -8.16
C VAL A 64 -17.71 0.19 -9.05
N ARG A 65 -18.74 -0.58 -8.68
CA ARG A 65 -20.02 -0.65 -9.43
C ARG A 65 -20.70 0.71 -9.57
N SER A 66 -20.58 1.58 -8.58
CA SER A 66 -21.23 2.89 -8.60
C SER A 66 -20.77 3.81 -9.71
N PHE A 67 -19.58 3.56 -10.30
CA PHE A 67 -19.05 4.31 -11.45
C PHE A 67 -19.69 3.87 -12.79
N GLY A 68 -20.32 2.69 -12.84
CA GLY A 68 -20.98 2.19 -14.06
C GLY A 68 -20.00 1.89 -15.19
N LYS A 69 -18.72 1.65 -14.88
CA LYS A 69 -17.66 1.37 -15.85
C LYS A 69 -17.37 -0.14 -15.90
N ARG A 70 -16.87 -0.62 -17.03
CA ARG A 70 -16.36 -1.99 -17.16
C ARG A 70 -14.99 -2.07 -16.53
N LEU A 71 -14.85 -2.83 -15.45
CA LEU A 71 -13.54 -3.07 -14.84
C LEU A 71 -12.73 -4.03 -15.74
N THR A 72 -11.61 -3.58 -16.28
CA THR A 72 -10.77 -4.36 -17.20
C THR A 72 -9.54 -4.95 -16.52
N TYR A 73 -8.97 -4.20 -15.56
CA TYR A 73 -7.83 -4.65 -14.78
C TYR A 73 -7.99 -4.36 -13.30
N ILE A 74 -7.41 -5.24 -12.49
CA ILE A 74 -7.09 -5.03 -11.07
C ILE A 74 -5.57 -5.10 -10.99
N TYR A 75 -4.91 -3.97 -10.82
CA TYR A 75 -3.47 -3.88 -10.72
C TYR A 75 -3.05 -3.91 -9.25
N ILE A 76 -2.06 -4.74 -8.90
CA ILE A 76 -1.53 -4.86 -7.53
C ILE A 76 -0.13 -4.26 -7.48
N THR A 77 0.06 -3.29 -6.59
CA THR A 77 1.32 -2.54 -6.46
C THR A 77 2.44 -3.37 -5.82
N HIS A 78 2.12 -4.17 -4.80
CA HIS A 78 3.07 -5.02 -4.09
C HIS A 78 2.37 -6.20 -3.42
N GLY A 79 3.15 -7.12 -2.84
CA GLY A 79 2.67 -8.43 -2.43
C GLY A 79 2.10 -8.55 -1.01
N HIS A 80 1.92 -7.46 -0.23
CA HIS A 80 1.27 -7.53 1.07
C HIS A 80 -0.22 -7.84 0.94
N GLY A 81 -0.73 -8.69 1.83
CA GLY A 81 -2.09 -9.23 1.74
C GLY A 81 -3.20 -8.17 1.75
N ASP A 82 -2.98 -7.08 2.45
CA ASP A 82 -3.93 -5.97 2.54
C ASP A 82 -4.05 -5.13 1.25
N HIS A 83 -3.30 -5.48 0.20
CA HIS A 83 -3.41 -4.89 -1.13
C HIS A 83 -3.97 -5.85 -2.17
N PHE A 84 -3.96 -7.18 -1.94
CA PHE A 84 -4.42 -8.12 -2.98
C PHE A 84 -5.47 -9.16 -2.53
N PHE A 85 -5.77 -9.30 -1.24
CA PHE A 85 -6.70 -10.32 -0.75
C PHE A 85 -8.11 -10.20 -1.33
N GLY A 86 -8.50 -9.02 -1.80
CA GLY A 86 -9.81 -8.78 -2.42
C GLY A 86 -9.95 -9.25 -3.86
N ILE A 87 -8.89 -9.73 -4.51
CA ILE A 87 -8.92 -10.11 -5.94
C ILE A 87 -10.07 -11.08 -6.23
N GLY A 88 -10.24 -12.14 -5.45
CA GLY A 88 -11.28 -13.15 -5.69
C GLY A 88 -12.68 -12.56 -5.69
N GLN A 89 -13.01 -11.73 -4.68
CA GLN A 89 -14.32 -11.07 -4.60
C GLN A 89 -14.56 -10.07 -5.74
N LEU A 90 -13.50 -9.36 -6.15
CA LEU A 90 -13.58 -8.43 -7.29
C LEU A 90 -13.79 -9.20 -8.61
N GLN A 91 -13.08 -10.30 -8.84
CA GLN A 91 -13.25 -11.12 -10.05
C GLN A 91 -14.59 -11.85 -10.08
N GLU A 92 -15.15 -12.27 -8.93
CA GLU A 92 -16.53 -12.79 -8.86
C GLU A 92 -17.54 -11.72 -9.29
N ALA A 93 -17.35 -10.48 -8.88
CA ALA A 93 -18.22 -9.36 -9.21
C ALA A 93 -18.02 -8.79 -10.63
N PHE A 94 -16.81 -8.92 -11.16
CA PHE A 94 -16.35 -8.42 -12.46
C PHE A 94 -15.54 -9.50 -13.19
N PRO A 95 -16.19 -10.51 -13.77
CA PRO A 95 -15.51 -11.71 -14.32
C PRO A 95 -14.56 -11.43 -15.48
N GLU A 96 -14.68 -10.29 -16.15
CA GLU A 96 -13.79 -9.89 -17.25
C GLU A 96 -12.52 -9.19 -16.77
N ALA A 97 -12.46 -8.80 -15.47
CA ALA A 97 -11.32 -8.11 -14.90
C ALA A 97 -10.11 -9.04 -14.74
N LYS A 98 -8.98 -8.63 -15.30
CA LYS A 98 -7.71 -9.34 -15.13
C LYS A 98 -6.96 -8.79 -13.93
N ALA A 99 -6.68 -9.63 -12.94
CA ALA A 99 -5.80 -9.24 -11.84
C ALA A 99 -4.35 -9.43 -12.29
N VAL A 100 -3.55 -8.36 -12.25
CA VAL A 100 -2.16 -8.35 -12.76
C VAL A 100 -1.22 -7.60 -11.80
N ALA A 101 0.06 -8.01 -11.82
CA ALA A 101 1.13 -7.38 -11.08
C ALA A 101 2.48 -7.61 -11.76
N SER A 102 3.57 -7.04 -11.25
CA SER A 102 4.92 -7.41 -11.68
C SER A 102 5.24 -8.86 -11.32
N HIS A 103 6.21 -9.48 -11.99
CA HIS A 103 6.63 -10.84 -11.66
C HIS A 103 7.09 -10.98 -10.20
N GLY A 104 7.84 -10.01 -9.69
CA GLY A 104 8.31 -9.99 -8.31
C GLY A 104 7.16 -9.84 -7.32
N THR A 105 6.24 -8.93 -7.57
CA THR A 105 5.02 -8.75 -6.76
C THR A 105 4.20 -10.04 -6.67
N VAL A 106 4.02 -10.78 -7.80
CA VAL A 106 3.32 -12.07 -7.81
C VAL A 106 4.02 -13.08 -6.90
N ALA A 107 5.35 -13.16 -6.94
CA ALA A 107 6.11 -14.07 -6.09
C ALA A 107 5.93 -13.75 -4.59
N VAL A 108 5.99 -12.47 -4.20
CA VAL A 108 5.73 -12.03 -2.83
C VAL A 108 4.29 -12.30 -2.42
N ALA A 109 3.31 -12.06 -3.28
CA ALA A 109 1.90 -12.35 -3.03
C ALA A 109 1.67 -13.84 -2.70
N HIS A 110 2.33 -14.75 -3.40
CA HIS A 110 2.26 -16.19 -3.10
C HIS A 110 2.87 -16.56 -1.73
N ILE A 111 3.87 -15.81 -1.26
CA ILE A 111 4.42 -15.97 0.09
C ILE A 111 3.41 -15.48 1.13
N GLN A 112 2.90 -14.28 0.96
CA GLN A 112 1.97 -13.61 1.89
C GLN A 112 0.61 -14.31 2.01
N GLY A 113 0.08 -14.80 0.89
CA GLY A 113 -1.17 -15.56 0.83
C GLY A 113 -0.99 -17.05 1.13
N GLY A 114 0.25 -17.53 1.26
CA GLY A 114 0.56 -18.93 1.56
C GLY A 114 0.09 -19.34 2.96
N PRO A 115 -0.14 -20.66 3.20
CA PRO A 115 -0.75 -21.16 4.43
C PRO A 115 -0.07 -20.65 5.70
N ARG A 116 1.27 -20.66 5.70
CA ARG A 116 2.05 -20.22 6.86
C ARG A 116 1.82 -18.75 7.21
N TYR A 117 1.97 -17.83 6.24
CA TYR A 117 1.81 -16.39 6.48
C TYR A 117 0.36 -16.06 6.81
N ARG A 118 -0.60 -16.71 6.12
CA ARG A 118 -2.02 -16.57 6.40
C ARG A 118 -2.33 -16.93 7.84
N GLU A 119 -1.91 -18.11 8.33
CA GLU A 119 -2.22 -18.61 9.68
C GLU A 119 -1.42 -17.89 10.77
N GLU A 120 -0.12 -17.64 10.55
CA GLU A 120 0.78 -17.11 11.58
C GLU A 120 0.71 -15.58 11.71
N PHE A 121 0.24 -14.86 10.69
CA PHE A 121 0.18 -13.41 10.68
C PHE A 121 -1.25 -12.90 10.43
N TRP A 122 -1.81 -13.11 9.24
CA TRP A 122 -3.07 -12.47 8.84
C TRP A 122 -4.28 -12.93 9.65
N GLU A 123 -4.48 -14.24 9.87
CA GLU A 123 -5.60 -14.75 10.68
C GLU A 123 -5.47 -14.40 12.16
N LYS A 124 -4.25 -14.19 12.67
CA LYS A 124 -4.06 -13.70 14.05
C LYS A 124 -4.47 -12.24 14.20
N LEU A 125 -4.26 -11.42 13.17
CA LEU A 125 -4.63 -10.01 13.17
C LEU A 125 -6.11 -9.80 12.80
N PHE A 126 -6.66 -10.66 11.95
CA PHE A 126 -8.00 -10.55 11.37
C PHE A 126 -8.72 -11.90 11.38
N PRO A 127 -9.01 -12.48 12.55
CA PRO A 127 -9.54 -13.84 12.66
C PRO A 127 -10.89 -13.99 11.94
N GLY A 128 -10.96 -14.94 11.02
CA GLY A 128 -12.16 -15.26 10.23
C GLY A 128 -12.58 -14.18 9.25
N GLN A 129 -11.70 -13.25 8.90
CA GLN A 129 -12.04 -12.10 8.06
C GLN A 129 -11.28 -12.10 6.73
N ILE A 130 -10.29 -12.98 6.59
CA ILE A 130 -9.51 -13.10 5.36
C ILE A 130 -10.33 -13.92 4.34
N PRO A 131 -10.54 -13.39 3.12
CA PRO A 131 -11.27 -14.10 2.07
C PRO A 131 -10.50 -15.33 1.56
N GLU A 132 -11.14 -16.11 0.69
CA GLU A 132 -10.42 -17.03 -0.17
C GLU A 132 -9.47 -16.24 -1.09
N ILE A 133 -8.19 -16.64 -1.10
CA ILE A 133 -7.13 -15.85 -1.74
C ILE A 133 -7.01 -16.25 -3.20
N ALA A 134 -7.21 -15.29 -4.09
CA ALA A 134 -6.82 -15.34 -5.49
C ALA A 134 -5.56 -14.50 -5.70
N TYR A 135 -4.73 -14.90 -6.66
CA TYR A 135 -3.45 -14.25 -6.93
C TYR A 135 -3.47 -13.51 -8.26
N PRO A 136 -2.73 -12.40 -8.39
CA PRO A 136 -2.58 -11.73 -9.67
C PRO A 136 -1.72 -12.56 -10.63
N GLU A 137 -1.94 -12.39 -11.93
CA GLU A 137 -1.08 -12.93 -12.98
C GLU A 137 0.08 -11.96 -13.28
N PRO A 138 1.25 -12.47 -13.68
CA PRO A 138 2.37 -11.60 -14.03
C PRO A 138 2.08 -10.80 -15.30
N LEU A 139 2.27 -9.49 -15.24
CA LEU A 139 2.19 -8.61 -16.39
C LEU A 139 3.40 -8.81 -17.30
N GLY A 140 3.18 -9.12 -18.58
CA GLY A 140 4.24 -9.41 -19.52
C GLY A 140 5.05 -8.19 -20.00
N ALA A 141 4.57 -6.98 -19.77
CA ALA A 141 5.22 -5.73 -20.12
C ALA A 141 5.14 -4.74 -18.93
N GLY A 142 6.03 -3.75 -18.88
CA GLY A 142 6.03 -2.71 -17.86
C GLY A 142 4.91 -1.67 -18.03
N PHE A 143 3.85 -1.98 -18.75
CA PHE A 143 2.69 -1.13 -18.96
C PHE A 143 1.48 -1.91 -19.45
N PHE A 144 0.31 -1.29 -19.34
CA PHE A 144 -0.94 -1.69 -19.98
C PHE A 144 -1.74 -0.45 -20.37
N GLU A 145 -2.85 -0.62 -21.07
CA GLU A 145 -3.62 0.51 -21.60
C GLU A 145 -5.05 0.52 -21.09
N LEU A 146 -5.57 1.72 -20.89
CA LEU A 146 -6.97 2.02 -20.61
C LEU A 146 -7.47 2.98 -21.69
N GLU A 147 -8.35 2.50 -22.58
CA GLU A 147 -8.92 3.30 -23.69
C GLU A 147 -7.88 4.01 -24.58
N GLY A 148 -6.70 3.40 -24.75
CA GLY A 148 -5.58 3.95 -25.52
C GLY A 148 -4.62 4.84 -24.71
N HIS A 149 -4.92 5.10 -23.44
CA HIS A 149 -4.02 5.78 -22.50
C HIS A 149 -3.09 4.77 -21.84
N ARG A 150 -1.81 5.10 -21.81
CA ARG A 150 -0.78 4.24 -21.24
C ARG A 150 -0.71 4.39 -19.72
N LEU A 151 -0.73 3.28 -19.01
CA LEU A 151 -0.49 3.16 -17.57
C LEU A 151 0.82 2.41 -17.38
N GLU A 152 1.81 3.05 -16.77
CA GLU A 152 3.18 2.56 -16.68
C GLU A 152 3.50 2.02 -15.28
N VAL A 153 4.05 0.82 -15.22
CA VAL A 153 4.56 0.23 -13.99
C VAL A 153 5.94 0.80 -13.69
N ILE A 154 6.10 1.36 -12.50
CA ILE A 154 7.38 1.89 -12.02
C ILE A 154 7.90 0.98 -10.92
N GLU A 155 9.07 0.41 -11.12
CA GLU A 155 9.76 -0.42 -10.13
C GLU A 155 10.34 0.48 -9.02
N ALA A 156 10.01 0.17 -7.76
CA ALA A 156 10.58 0.82 -6.58
C ALA A 156 11.61 -0.06 -5.86
N GLY A 157 11.67 -1.34 -6.23
CA GLY A 157 12.57 -2.31 -5.60
C GLY A 157 12.09 -2.72 -4.20
N PHE A 158 13.01 -2.75 -3.24
CA PHE A 158 12.67 -3.07 -1.85
C PHE A 158 12.22 -1.80 -1.11
N THR A 159 10.98 -1.78 -0.65
CA THR A 159 10.43 -0.70 0.20
C THR A 159 10.05 -1.26 1.57
N ASP A 160 8.79 -1.30 1.92
CA ASP A 160 8.25 -1.99 3.10
C ASP A 160 8.34 -3.52 2.95
N THR A 161 8.34 -4.00 1.71
CA THR A 161 8.64 -5.39 1.31
C THR A 161 9.41 -5.42 -0.01
N ALA A 162 9.75 -6.62 -0.51
CA ALA A 162 10.47 -6.81 -1.76
C ALA A 162 9.56 -6.56 -2.98
N ASP A 163 10.19 -6.23 -4.11
CA ASP A 163 9.57 -6.15 -5.43
C ASP A 163 8.31 -5.26 -5.49
N THR A 164 8.38 -4.14 -4.78
CA THR A 164 7.31 -3.14 -4.77
C THR A 164 7.33 -2.31 -6.05
N THR A 165 6.14 -2.02 -6.55
CA THR A 165 5.91 -1.20 -7.74
C THR A 165 4.88 -0.09 -7.46
N SER A 166 4.82 0.88 -8.36
CA SER A 166 3.78 1.91 -8.42
C SER A 166 3.22 2.01 -9.82
N LEU A 167 2.06 2.62 -9.97
CA LEU A 167 1.46 2.87 -11.28
C LEU A 167 1.54 4.36 -11.61
N TRP A 168 2.21 4.71 -12.71
CA TRP A 168 2.26 6.04 -13.27
C TRP A 168 1.24 6.19 -14.38
N VAL A 169 0.43 7.23 -14.32
CA VAL A 169 -0.57 7.61 -15.33
C VAL A 169 -0.18 8.96 -15.92
N PRO A 170 0.59 9.00 -17.04
CA PRO A 170 1.16 10.23 -17.60
C PRO A 170 0.12 11.30 -17.88
N ASP A 171 -1.01 10.94 -18.48
CA ASP A 171 -2.05 11.90 -18.89
C ASP A 171 -2.75 12.58 -17.70
N LEU A 172 -2.76 11.96 -16.54
CA LEU A 172 -3.24 12.55 -15.29
C LEU A 172 -2.11 13.15 -14.45
N ARG A 173 -0.85 12.89 -14.80
CA ARG A 173 0.31 13.14 -13.95
C ARG A 173 0.10 12.57 -12.54
N LEU A 174 -0.47 11.36 -12.47
CA LEU A 174 -0.85 10.67 -11.26
C LEU A 174 0.11 9.52 -10.98
N ILE A 175 0.62 9.43 -9.77
CA ILE A 175 1.26 8.21 -9.24
C ILE A 175 0.32 7.56 -8.23
N VAL A 176 -0.07 6.31 -8.49
CA VAL A 176 -0.65 5.44 -7.45
C VAL A 176 0.51 4.64 -6.88
N ALA A 177 0.97 5.06 -5.72
CA ALA A 177 2.29 4.70 -5.23
C ALA A 177 2.32 3.39 -4.42
N GLY A 178 1.15 2.88 -4.00
CA GLY A 178 1.16 1.80 -3.01
C GLY A 178 1.95 2.20 -1.78
N ASP A 179 2.69 1.27 -1.21
CA ASP A 179 3.45 1.49 0.02
C ASP A 179 4.85 2.08 -0.18
N VAL A 180 5.15 2.51 -1.42
CA VAL A 180 6.34 3.36 -1.65
C VAL A 180 6.23 4.67 -0.87
N VAL A 181 5.01 5.19 -0.64
CA VAL A 181 4.78 6.35 0.22
C VAL A 181 3.62 6.14 1.19
N TYR A 182 3.72 6.82 2.32
CA TYR A 182 2.72 6.83 3.40
C TYR A 182 2.30 8.27 3.68
N ASN A 183 1.01 8.50 3.84
CA ASN A 183 0.46 9.83 4.02
C ASN A 183 -0.19 10.00 5.39
N ASP A 184 0.47 10.76 6.28
CA ASP A 184 0.06 11.00 7.67
C ASP A 184 -0.09 9.71 8.53
N THR A 185 0.57 8.62 8.15
CA THR A 185 0.64 7.37 8.92
C THR A 185 2.10 7.00 9.20
N HIS A 186 2.36 6.28 10.29
CA HIS A 186 3.67 5.67 10.52
C HIS A 186 3.88 4.53 9.51
N LEU A 187 5.10 4.44 8.98
CA LEU A 187 5.47 3.46 7.97
C LEU A 187 5.63 2.05 8.58
N TYR A 188 5.30 1.04 7.81
CA TYR A 188 5.63 -0.34 8.15
C TYR A 188 7.08 -0.62 7.76
N THR A 189 7.96 -0.74 8.76
CA THR A 189 9.40 -0.93 8.57
C THR A 189 9.90 -2.27 9.12
N ALA A 190 9.01 -3.19 9.48
CA ALA A 190 9.37 -4.43 10.16
C ALA A 190 10.16 -5.43 9.28
N GLU A 191 10.07 -5.33 7.97
CA GLU A 191 10.83 -6.19 7.03
C GLU A 191 12.14 -5.53 6.56
N THR A 192 12.46 -4.32 7.06
CA THR A 192 13.54 -3.49 6.50
C THR A 192 14.80 -3.47 7.34
N THR A 193 15.92 -3.19 6.68
CA THR A 193 17.20 -2.84 7.30
C THR A 193 17.49 -1.35 7.13
N THR A 194 18.55 -0.84 7.78
CA THR A 194 19.00 0.55 7.59
C THR A 194 19.33 0.84 6.12
N GLU A 195 19.93 -0.12 5.43
CA GLU A 195 20.29 -0.01 4.02
C GLU A 195 19.06 0.00 3.10
N THR A 196 18.13 -0.95 3.30
CA THR A 196 16.93 -1.02 2.47
C THR A 196 16.02 0.19 2.68
N ARG A 197 15.97 0.77 3.89
CA ARG A 197 15.25 2.03 4.15
C ARG A 197 15.86 3.22 3.41
N GLU A 198 17.19 3.28 3.26
CA GLU A 198 17.82 4.33 2.46
C GLU A 198 17.54 4.15 0.96
N HIS A 199 17.57 2.91 0.45
CA HIS A 199 17.14 2.64 -0.94
C HIS A 199 15.68 3.01 -1.16
N TRP A 200 14.81 2.71 -0.21
CA TRP A 200 13.40 3.11 -0.26
C TRP A 200 13.23 4.64 -0.30
N ALA A 201 13.96 5.38 0.56
CA ALA A 201 13.96 6.84 0.54
C ALA A 201 14.36 7.40 -0.84
N GLN A 202 15.41 6.83 -1.45
CA GLN A 202 15.86 7.20 -2.78
C GLN A 202 14.82 6.88 -3.87
N ALA A 203 14.12 5.75 -3.78
CA ALA A 203 13.04 5.40 -4.71
C ALA A 203 11.90 6.43 -4.65
N ALA A 204 11.47 6.83 -3.44
CA ALA A 204 10.48 7.89 -3.27
C ALA A 204 10.93 9.22 -3.88
N GLU A 205 12.19 9.61 -3.68
CA GLU A 205 12.76 10.84 -4.28
C GLU A 205 12.85 10.76 -5.82
N GLN A 206 13.18 9.59 -6.39
CA GLN A 206 13.20 9.40 -7.84
C GLN A 206 11.82 9.61 -8.48
N PHE A 207 10.75 9.22 -7.81
CA PHE A 207 9.39 9.44 -8.30
C PHE A 207 9.05 10.93 -8.43
N ALA A 208 9.64 11.80 -7.62
CA ALA A 208 9.48 13.25 -7.75
C ALA A 208 9.99 13.80 -9.09
N ALA A 209 10.94 13.12 -9.74
CA ALA A 209 11.44 13.51 -11.05
C ALA A 209 10.38 13.43 -12.17
N LEU A 210 9.34 12.60 -12.00
CA LEU A 210 8.19 12.53 -12.90
C LEU A 210 7.28 13.77 -12.80
N ARG A 211 7.48 14.62 -11.79
CA ARG A 211 6.69 15.83 -11.52
C ARG A 211 5.19 15.53 -11.48
N PRO A 212 4.75 14.59 -10.64
CA PRO A 212 3.33 14.25 -10.52
C PRO A 212 2.50 15.48 -10.09
N ALA A 213 1.23 15.47 -10.46
CA ALA A 213 0.25 16.44 -9.94
C ALA A 213 -0.45 15.92 -8.68
N ALA A 214 -0.51 14.58 -8.54
CA ALA A 214 -1.03 13.89 -7.37
C ALA A 214 -0.26 12.59 -7.12
N VAL A 215 -0.15 12.20 -5.85
CA VAL A 215 0.47 10.93 -5.41
C VAL A 215 -0.45 10.28 -4.39
N ILE A 216 -0.94 9.08 -4.70
CA ILE A 216 -1.83 8.33 -3.84
C ILE A 216 -0.99 7.30 -3.07
N ALA A 217 -0.96 7.44 -1.74
CA ALA A 217 -0.31 6.48 -0.87
C ALA A 217 -1.18 5.24 -0.66
N GLY A 218 -0.58 4.05 -0.53
CA GLY A 218 -1.30 2.83 -0.16
C GLY A 218 -1.94 2.93 1.22
N HIS A 219 -1.26 3.62 2.14
CA HIS A 219 -1.76 3.94 3.47
C HIS A 219 -1.81 5.44 3.72
N LYS A 220 -2.99 5.95 4.06
CA LYS A 220 -3.20 7.37 4.32
C LYS A 220 -4.32 7.60 5.33
N LYS A 221 -4.28 8.75 6.03
CA LYS A 221 -5.49 9.20 6.72
C LYS A 221 -6.59 9.51 5.71
N PRO A 222 -7.86 9.23 6.03
CA PRO A 222 -8.97 9.40 5.08
C PRO A 222 -9.10 10.82 4.50
N ASP A 223 -8.75 11.84 5.28
CA ASP A 223 -8.82 13.26 4.93
C ASP A 223 -7.49 13.86 4.44
N ALA A 224 -6.42 13.05 4.39
CA ALA A 224 -5.12 13.52 3.91
C ALA A 224 -5.17 13.84 2.41
N VAL A 225 -4.57 14.98 2.03
CA VAL A 225 -4.49 15.44 0.65
C VAL A 225 -3.42 14.64 -0.10
N ASP A 226 -3.70 14.28 -1.34
CA ASP A 226 -2.81 13.49 -2.20
C ASP A 226 -1.75 14.39 -2.89
N ASP A 227 -1.05 15.20 -2.09
CA ASP A 227 -0.03 16.13 -2.53
C ASP A 227 1.31 15.42 -2.77
N PRO A 228 2.02 15.68 -3.89
CA PRO A 228 3.33 15.11 -4.16
C PRO A 228 4.39 15.31 -3.07
N VAL A 229 4.23 16.25 -2.16
CA VAL A 229 5.13 16.47 -1.02
C VAL A 229 5.29 15.22 -0.13
N ILE A 230 4.34 14.29 -0.18
CA ILE A 230 4.42 13.02 0.58
C ILE A 230 5.60 12.14 0.15
N LEU A 231 6.14 12.32 -1.07
CA LEU A 231 7.37 11.67 -1.53
C LEU A 231 8.56 12.08 -0.66
N GLU A 232 8.76 13.39 -0.50
CA GLU A 232 9.81 13.96 0.35
C GLU A 232 9.58 13.63 1.83
N GLN A 233 8.33 13.73 2.30
CA GLN A 233 7.98 13.41 3.68
C GLN A 233 8.23 11.95 4.05
N THR A 234 8.02 11.01 3.11
CA THR A 234 8.33 9.59 3.30
C THR A 234 9.83 9.36 3.36
N ALA A 235 10.59 9.94 2.43
CA ALA A 235 12.06 9.86 2.44
C ALA A 235 12.65 10.43 3.73
N GLY A 236 12.17 11.59 4.16
CA GLY A 236 12.56 12.21 5.44
C GLY A 236 12.29 11.33 6.65
N TYR A 237 11.07 10.75 6.73
CA TYR A 237 10.71 9.82 7.80
C TYR A 237 11.64 8.61 7.88
N LEU A 238 11.98 7.99 6.76
CA LEU A 238 12.88 6.82 6.70
C LEU A 238 14.29 7.16 7.20
N ARG A 239 14.82 8.33 6.84
CA ARG A 239 16.11 8.80 7.32
C ARG A 239 16.10 9.15 8.81
N ASP A 240 15.02 9.78 9.28
CA ASP A 240 14.84 10.06 10.72
C ASP A 240 14.70 8.77 11.52
N PHE A 241 14.00 7.74 10.98
CA PHE A 241 13.93 6.42 11.59
C PHE A 241 15.32 5.77 11.67
N ASN A 242 16.12 5.81 10.58
CA ASN A 242 17.50 5.30 10.58
C ASN A 242 18.38 6.01 11.62
N LYS A 243 18.25 7.33 11.73
CA LYS A 243 18.96 8.11 12.73
C LYS A 243 18.52 7.73 14.15
N ALA A 244 17.21 7.63 14.38
CA ALA A 244 16.66 7.22 15.66
C ALA A 244 17.11 5.80 16.06
N VAL A 245 17.19 4.86 15.11
CA VAL A 245 17.77 3.52 15.33
C VAL A 245 19.20 3.62 15.82
N ALA A 246 20.03 4.51 15.27
CA ALA A 246 21.44 4.67 15.69
C ALA A 246 21.57 5.32 17.08
N GLU A 247 20.61 6.19 17.48
CA GLU A 247 20.66 7.00 18.70
C GLU A 247 19.97 6.37 19.92
N THR A 248 19.22 5.27 19.74
CA THR A 248 18.44 4.60 20.81
C THR A 248 18.98 3.21 21.12
N ALA A 249 18.78 2.73 22.36
CA ALA A 249 19.23 1.41 22.77
C ALA A 249 18.14 0.34 22.71
N THR A 250 16.88 0.71 22.94
CA THR A 250 15.74 -0.22 23.03
C THR A 250 14.65 0.08 21.99
N ALA A 251 13.74 -0.86 21.81
CA ALA A 251 12.58 -0.68 20.95
C ALA A 251 11.65 0.42 21.48
N GLU A 252 11.47 0.51 22.80
CA GLU A 252 10.66 1.53 23.45
C GLU A 252 11.25 2.93 23.24
N GLU A 253 12.56 3.09 23.42
CA GLU A 253 13.22 4.39 23.17
C GLU A 253 13.08 4.82 21.71
N LEU A 254 13.21 3.88 20.76
CA LEU A 254 13.01 4.15 19.33
C LEU A 254 11.56 4.57 19.05
N TYR A 255 10.61 3.84 19.59
CA TYR A 255 9.19 4.12 19.47
C TYR A 255 8.85 5.54 19.98
N ASP A 256 9.31 5.87 21.19
CA ASP A 256 9.10 7.18 21.82
C ASP A 256 9.73 8.31 21.01
N ARG A 257 10.95 8.08 20.52
CA ARG A 257 11.67 9.05 19.69
C ARG A 257 10.90 9.37 18.41
N MET A 258 10.37 8.36 17.74
CA MET A 258 9.61 8.56 16.50
C MET A 258 8.23 9.17 16.75
N LEU A 259 7.56 8.83 17.86
CA LEU A 259 6.31 9.51 18.26
C LEU A 259 6.56 10.98 18.56
N ALA A 260 7.68 11.33 19.19
CA ALA A 260 8.04 12.72 19.46
C ALA A 260 8.32 13.51 18.17
N LEU A 261 8.96 12.91 17.19
CA LEU A 261 9.22 13.53 15.88
C LEU A 261 7.95 13.66 15.03
N TYR A 262 7.06 12.66 15.10
CA TYR A 262 5.88 12.55 14.24
C TYR A 262 4.58 12.34 15.04
N PRO A 263 4.22 13.26 15.95
CA PRO A 263 3.14 13.06 16.95
C PRO A 263 1.73 13.00 16.34
N ARG A 264 1.57 13.38 15.07
CA ARG A 264 0.27 13.42 14.39
C ARG A 264 0.03 12.27 13.43
N ARG A 265 1.05 11.46 13.17
CA ARG A 265 0.89 10.30 12.28
C ARG A 265 0.05 9.22 12.94
N ALA A 266 -0.86 8.62 12.18
CA ALA A 266 -1.68 7.49 12.61
C ALA A 266 -0.87 6.18 12.60
N ASN A 267 -1.48 5.09 13.09
CA ASN A 267 -0.91 3.76 13.09
C ASN A 267 0.40 3.59 13.88
N PRO A 268 0.40 3.90 15.19
CA PRO A 268 1.57 3.62 16.04
C PRO A 268 1.91 2.12 16.11
N GLY A 269 0.97 1.23 15.75
CA GLY A 269 1.21 -0.21 15.69
C GLY A 269 2.24 -0.63 14.64
N ALA A 270 2.26 0.01 13.47
CA ALA A 270 3.30 -0.23 12.47
C ALA A 270 4.66 0.26 12.96
N LEU A 271 4.70 1.45 13.58
CA LEU A 271 5.92 1.96 14.21
C LEU A 271 6.45 1.01 15.28
N TRP A 272 5.59 0.47 16.15
CA TRP A 272 6.01 -0.49 17.17
C TRP A 272 6.54 -1.78 16.57
N GLY A 273 5.89 -2.31 15.54
CA GLY A 273 6.38 -3.46 14.78
C GLY A 273 7.80 -3.23 14.24
N GLY A 274 8.02 -2.10 13.56
CA GLY A 274 9.31 -1.70 13.06
C GLY A 274 10.36 -1.48 14.14
N SER A 275 9.97 -0.88 15.28
CA SER A 275 10.86 -0.65 16.42
C SER A 275 11.37 -1.96 17.02
N LYS A 276 10.48 -2.96 17.22
CA LYS A 276 10.84 -4.27 17.73
C LYS A 276 11.81 -5.02 16.80
N THR A 277 11.60 -4.91 15.49
CA THR A 277 12.49 -5.55 14.52
C THR A 277 13.86 -4.86 14.46
N ALA A 278 13.88 -3.52 14.49
CA ALA A 278 15.13 -2.75 14.45
C ALA A 278 15.95 -2.87 15.74
N LYS A 279 15.29 -3.17 16.87
CA LYS A 279 15.89 -3.31 18.21
C LYS A 279 15.37 -4.59 18.88
N PRO A 280 15.79 -5.78 18.42
CA PRO A 280 15.36 -7.00 19.06
C PRO A 280 15.87 -7.06 20.51
N ALA A 281 15.02 -7.54 21.43
CA ALA A 281 15.43 -7.77 22.80
C ALA A 281 16.64 -8.70 22.82
N HIS A 282 17.69 -8.33 23.52
CA HIS A 282 18.82 -9.23 23.73
C HIS A 282 18.32 -10.42 24.58
N SER A 283 18.31 -11.60 23.98
CA SER A 283 18.01 -12.89 24.65
C SER A 283 19.12 -13.30 25.60
#